data_5fe5564d9790cd6091d1696e9edb78da
#
_entry.id   5fe5564d9790cd6091d1696e9edb78da
#
_cell.length_a   1.000
_cell.length_b   1.000
_cell.length_c   1.000
_cell.angle_alpha   90.00
_cell.angle_beta   90.00
_cell.angle_gamma   90.00
#
_symmetry.space_group_name_H-M   'P 1'
#
loop_
_entity.id
_entity.type
_entity.pdbx_description
1 polymer ?
#
loop_
_entity_poly.entity_id
_entity_poly.type
_entity_poly.pdbx_seq_one_letter_code
_entity_poly.pdbx_strand_id
1 'polypeptide(L)'
;TEKLPRLVVEARNLNKTHGTFINTIMRHTHRDGRIHSHINQIRSDDGGTVSGRISMSNPNLQQIPARDPELGPMIRSLFLPEEGEKWAAIDFSQQEPRILVHYAHIYGKSRNNALPAIAEFVEGYTNDPKMDFHTMVAKMANIDRKQAKTINLGMMYGMGVNKLSEQKVPFVKMLMSGVTNRLNEKDSSGSIRSILGRKCRFDLWEPTTFAMHKALPYLDAVKEHGDTTRLRRAYTYKALNRLIQASAAD
;
A
#
# COMPACT_ATOMS: atom_id res chain seq x y z
N THR A 1 -37.91 -6.75 5.01
CA THR A 1 -37.30 -5.63 4.25
C THR A 1 -35.79 -5.80 4.01
N GLU A 2 -35.06 -6.61 4.79
CA GLU A 2 -33.61 -6.81 4.64
C GLU A 2 -33.20 -7.85 3.58
N LYS A 3 -34.12 -8.68 3.12
CA LYS A 3 -33.83 -9.79 2.20
C LYS A 3 -33.43 -9.31 0.80
N LEU A 4 -34.09 -8.28 0.27
CA LEU A 4 -33.82 -7.78 -1.08
C LEU A 4 -32.43 -7.13 -1.22
N PRO A 5 -31.97 -6.22 -0.33
CA PRO A 5 -30.63 -5.66 -0.41
C PRO A 5 -29.53 -6.74 -0.33
N ARG A 6 -29.73 -7.77 0.49
CA ARG A 6 -28.79 -8.89 0.60
C ARG A 6 -28.68 -9.68 -0.70
N LEU A 7 -29.81 -10.01 -1.33
CA LEU A 7 -29.83 -10.72 -2.61
C LEU A 7 -29.18 -9.89 -3.73
N VAL A 8 -29.36 -8.57 -3.74
CA VAL A 8 -28.70 -7.69 -4.72
C VAL A 8 -27.17 -7.70 -4.55
N VAL A 9 -26.67 -7.66 -3.31
CA VAL A 9 -25.23 -7.73 -3.02
C VAL A 9 -24.68 -9.09 -3.44
N GLU A 10 -25.37 -10.17 -3.12
CA GLU A 10 -25.00 -11.53 -3.49
C GLU A 10 -24.93 -11.71 -5.01
N ALA A 11 -25.98 -11.30 -5.74
CA ALA A 11 -26.00 -11.34 -7.19
C ALA A 11 -24.87 -10.53 -7.85
N ARG A 12 -24.55 -9.35 -7.30
CA ARG A 12 -23.41 -8.55 -7.76
C ARG A 12 -22.08 -9.24 -7.53
N ASN A 13 -21.89 -9.87 -6.38
CA ASN A 13 -20.67 -10.62 -6.06
C ASN A 13 -20.51 -11.82 -6.98
N LEU A 14 -21.56 -12.58 -7.22
CA LEU A 14 -21.55 -13.71 -8.15
C LEU A 14 -21.24 -13.28 -9.59
N ASN A 15 -21.91 -12.23 -10.09
CA ASN A 15 -21.64 -11.69 -11.42
C ASN A 15 -20.20 -11.19 -11.56
N LYS A 16 -19.67 -10.51 -10.54
CA LYS A 16 -18.28 -10.07 -10.52
C LYS A 16 -17.33 -11.28 -10.55
N THR A 17 -17.60 -12.29 -9.74
CA THR A 17 -16.78 -13.51 -9.68
C THR A 17 -16.77 -14.23 -11.01
N HIS A 18 -17.93 -14.44 -11.61
CA HIS A 18 -18.07 -15.06 -12.90
C HIS A 18 -17.33 -14.29 -14.00
N GLY A 19 -17.58 -12.97 -14.13
CA GLY A 19 -16.95 -12.14 -15.16
C GLY A 19 -15.45 -11.94 -14.97
N THR A 20 -15.01 -11.68 -13.72
CA THR A 20 -13.62 -11.33 -13.43
C THR A 20 -12.71 -12.54 -13.35
N PHE A 21 -13.20 -13.67 -12.83
CA PHE A 21 -12.34 -14.85 -12.62
C PHE A 21 -12.64 -15.95 -13.61
N ILE A 22 -13.86 -16.48 -13.67
CA ILE A 22 -14.16 -17.67 -14.49
C ILE A 22 -14.01 -17.36 -15.98
N ASN A 23 -14.69 -16.33 -16.49
CA ASN A 23 -14.59 -15.95 -17.90
C ASN A 23 -13.15 -15.54 -18.28
N THR A 24 -12.42 -14.88 -17.37
CA THR A 24 -11.05 -14.47 -17.61
C THR A 24 -10.12 -15.70 -17.67
N ILE A 25 -10.24 -16.63 -16.74
CA ILE A 25 -9.48 -17.88 -16.74
C ILE A 25 -9.72 -18.64 -18.04
N MET A 26 -10.99 -18.90 -18.39
CA MET A 26 -11.36 -19.63 -19.60
C MET A 26 -10.83 -18.96 -20.87
N ARG A 27 -10.93 -17.63 -20.97
CA ARG A 27 -10.46 -16.87 -22.14
C ARG A 27 -8.94 -16.92 -22.32
N HIS A 28 -8.19 -16.93 -21.20
CA HIS A 28 -6.74 -16.88 -21.19
C HIS A 28 -6.08 -18.24 -21.02
N THR A 29 -6.85 -19.31 -20.91
CA THR A 29 -6.30 -20.67 -20.93
C THR A 29 -5.85 -21.02 -22.35
N HIS A 30 -4.58 -21.30 -22.52
CA HIS A 30 -3.98 -21.71 -23.78
C HIS A 30 -4.24 -23.21 -24.08
N ARG A 31 -3.89 -23.64 -25.28
CA ARG A 31 -4.09 -25.05 -25.73
C ARG A 31 -3.32 -26.07 -24.90
N ASP A 32 -2.23 -25.65 -24.26
CA ASP A 32 -1.43 -26.44 -23.32
C ASP A 32 -2.02 -26.51 -21.90
N GLY A 33 -3.21 -25.92 -21.68
CA GLY A 33 -3.86 -25.87 -20.40
C GLY A 33 -3.30 -24.79 -19.44
N ARG A 34 -2.37 -23.93 -19.88
CA ARG A 34 -1.70 -22.93 -19.05
C ARG A 34 -2.28 -21.54 -19.25
N ILE A 35 -2.06 -20.69 -18.26
CA ILE A 35 -2.34 -19.25 -18.32
C ILE A 35 -1.03 -18.50 -18.26
N HIS A 36 -0.77 -17.69 -19.27
CA HIS A 36 0.42 -16.85 -19.39
C HIS A 36 0.05 -15.38 -19.12
N SER A 37 0.36 -14.91 -17.92
CA SER A 37 0.14 -13.52 -17.53
C SER A 37 1.33 -12.65 -17.91
N HIS A 38 1.09 -11.40 -18.31
CA HIS A 38 2.15 -10.42 -18.44
C HIS A 38 2.64 -9.96 -17.07
N ILE A 39 3.93 -10.05 -16.82
CA ILE A 39 4.58 -9.59 -15.58
C ILE A 39 5.22 -8.23 -15.84
N ASN A 40 4.64 -7.19 -15.23
CA ASN A 40 5.12 -5.82 -15.37
C ASN A 40 6.08 -5.49 -14.22
N GLN A 41 7.36 -5.49 -14.51
CA GLN A 41 8.42 -5.18 -13.53
C GLN A 41 8.67 -3.68 -13.39
N ILE A 42 8.50 -2.93 -14.48
CA ILE A 42 8.77 -1.49 -14.57
C ILE A 42 7.46 -0.77 -14.89
N ARG A 43 7.28 0.44 -14.32
CA ARG A 43 6.15 1.29 -14.65
C ARG A 43 6.23 1.78 -16.09
N SER A 44 5.18 1.48 -16.87
CA SER A 44 4.96 1.96 -18.24
C SER A 44 3.50 2.38 -18.41
N ASP A 45 3.12 2.78 -19.61
CA ASP A 45 1.72 3.07 -19.96
C ASP A 45 0.86 1.79 -19.91
N ASP A 46 1.46 0.62 -20.16
CA ASP A 46 0.78 -0.67 -20.15
C ASP A 46 0.61 -1.28 -18.75
N GLY A 47 1.28 -0.72 -17.72
CA GLY A 47 1.18 -1.25 -16.37
C GLY A 47 2.36 -0.93 -15.46
N GLY A 48 2.57 -1.77 -14.45
CA GLY A 48 3.61 -1.59 -13.45
C GLY A 48 3.21 -0.71 -12.28
N THR A 49 4.08 -0.59 -11.29
CA THR A 49 3.84 0.17 -10.08
C THR A 49 4.92 1.22 -9.84
N VAL A 50 4.58 2.31 -9.16
CA VAL A 50 5.55 3.35 -8.78
C VAL A 50 6.43 2.95 -7.58
N SER A 51 6.08 1.88 -6.89
CA SER A 51 6.80 1.38 -5.71
C SER A 51 7.85 0.30 -6.04
N GLY A 52 7.89 -0.19 -7.28
CA GLY A 52 8.75 -1.31 -7.67
C GLY A 52 8.14 -2.70 -7.40
N ARG A 53 6.93 -2.78 -6.85
CA ARG A 53 6.19 -4.04 -6.78
C ARG A 53 5.88 -4.53 -8.20
N ILE A 54 5.97 -5.83 -8.41
CA ILE A 54 5.51 -6.45 -9.66
C ILE A 54 4.00 -6.32 -9.76
N SER A 55 3.49 -6.03 -10.95
CA SER A 55 2.06 -6.15 -11.27
C SER A 55 1.84 -7.12 -12.41
N MET A 56 0.64 -7.66 -12.52
CA MET A 56 0.26 -8.59 -13.58
C MET A 56 -0.91 -8.03 -14.39
N SER A 57 -0.91 -8.37 -15.70
CA SER A 57 -2.00 -8.04 -16.63
C SER A 57 -2.17 -9.17 -17.64
N ASN A 58 -3.34 -9.25 -18.26
CA ASN A 58 -3.70 -10.18 -19.33
C ASN A 58 -3.42 -11.66 -19.02
N PRO A 59 -4.01 -12.25 -17.98
CA PRO A 59 -4.87 -11.71 -16.96
C PRO A 59 -4.11 -11.25 -15.70
N ASN A 60 -4.78 -10.46 -14.82
CA ASN A 60 -4.20 -10.12 -13.52
C ASN A 60 -4.43 -11.24 -12.50
N LEU A 61 -3.51 -12.17 -12.37
CA LEU A 61 -3.60 -13.31 -11.44
C LEU A 61 -3.44 -12.89 -9.97
N GLN A 62 -2.94 -11.68 -9.67
CA GLN A 62 -2.84 -11.17 -8.30
C GLN A 62 -4.21 -10.83 -7.68
N GLN A 63 -5.27 -10.78 -8.49
CA GLN A 63 -6.63 -10.50 -8.02
C GLN A 63 -7.41 -11.77 -7.65
N ILE A 64 -6.85 -12.96 -7.81
CA ILE A 64 -7.51 -14.22 -7.45
C ILE A 64 -7.93 -14.17 -5.98
N PRO A 65 -9.21 -14.45 -5.66
CA PRO A 65 -9.73 -14.32 -4.32
C PRO A 65 -9.02 -15.27 -3.35
N ALA A 66 -8.68 -14.74 -2.17
CA ALA A 66 -8.01 -15.51 -1.12
C ALA A 66 -8.74 -15.48 0.22
N ARG A 67 -9.62 -14.47 0.43
CA ARG A 67 -10.26 -14.22 1.72
C ARG A 67 -11.69 -14.72 1.79
N ASP A 68 -12.31 -14.96 0.66
CA ASP A 68 -13.65 -15.54 0.60
C ASP A 68 -13.54 -17.04 0.89
N PRO A 69 -14.29 -17.56 1.90
CA PRO A 69 -14.15 -18.94 2.36
C PRO A 69 -14.65 -19.97 1.36
N GLU A 70 -15.54 -19.59 0.44
CA GLU A 70 -16.09 -20.48 -0.59
C GLU A 70 -15.40 -20.28 -1.94
N LEU A 71 -15.39 -19.04 -2.43
CA LEU A 71 -14.85 -18.70 -3.75
C LEU A 71 -13.33 -18.80 -3.79
N GLY A 72 -12.65 -18.47 -2.69
CA GLY A 72 -11.19 -18.53 -2.61
C GLY A 72 -10.64 -19.92 -2.92
N PRO A 73 -10.99 -20.94 -2.15
CA PRO A 73 -10.57 -22.32 -2.41
C PRO A 73 -11.02 -22.82 -3.79
N MET A 74 -12.27 -22.55 -4.17
CA MET A 74 -12.84 -23.02 -5.45
C MET A 74 -12.04 -22.49 -6.67
N ILE A 75 -11.76 -21.18 -6.73
CA ILE A 75 -11.01 -20.60 -7.86
C ILE A 75 -9.54 -20.99 -7.80
N ARG A 76 -8.93 -21.06 -6.60
CA ARG A 76 -7.53 -21.44 -6.45
C ARG A 76 -7.27 -22.90 -6.78
N SER A 77 -8.21 -23.79 -6.55
CA SER A 77 -8.09 -25.21 -6.91
C SER A 77 -8.03 -25.49 -8.41
N LEU A 78 -8.37 -24.49 -9.26
CA LEU A 78 -8.22 -24.59 -10.71
C LEU A 78 -6.74 -24.48 -11.17
N PHE A 79 -5.86 -23.96 -10.31
CA PHE A 79 -4.45 -23.82 -10.58
C PHE A 79 -3.70 -24.99 -9.95
N LEU A 80 -3.16 -25.87 -10.79
CA LEU A 80 -2.46 -27.07 -10.35
C LEU A 80 -0.96 -26.97 -10.71
N PRO A 81 -0.08 -27.55 -9.90
CA PRO A 81 1.30 -27.77 -10.33
C PRO A 81 1.35 -28.78 -11.48
N GLU A 82 2.48 -28.90 -12.15
CA GLU A 82 2.70 -29.98 -13.11
C GLU A 82 2.71 -31.34 -12.41
N GLU A 83 2.48 -32.38 -13.18
CA GLU A 83 2.52 -33.75 -12.64
C GLU A 83 3.89 -34.05 -12.00
N GLY A 84 3.87 -34.51 -10.76
CA GLY A 84 5.08 -34.74 -9.97
C GLY A 84 5.63 -33.49 -9.25
N GLU A 85 5.13 -32.29 -9.54
CA GLU A 85 5.56 -31.04 -8.93
C GLU A 85 4.69 -30.64 -7.72
N LYS A 86 5.17 -29.72 -6.91
CA LYS A 86 4.45 -29.15 -5.75
C LYS A 86 4.57 -27.65 -5.74
N TRP A 87 3.53 -26.97 -5.29
CA TRP A 87 3.56 -25.53 -5.06
C TRP A 87 4.05 -25.23 -3.64
N ALA A 88 4.96 -24.27 -3.53
CA ALA A 88 5.34 -23.66 -2.25
C ALA A 88 4.83 -22.23 -2.22
N ALA A 89 4.08 -21.86 -1.18
CA ALA A 89 3.67 -20.50 -0.91
C ALA A 89 4.52 -19.94 0.24
N ILE A 90 5.38 -18.97 -0.06
CA ILE A 90 6.28 -18.33 0.90
C ILE A 90 5.95 -16.85 0.95
N ASP A 91 5.62 -16.34 2.13
CA ASP A 91 5.27 -14.93 2.33
C ASP A 91 5.97 -14.36 3.57
N PHE A 92 6.42 -13.11 3.49
CA PHE A 92 7.03 -12.43 4.62
C PHE A 92 5.95 -12.02 5.64
N SER A 93 6.15 -12.43 6.88
CA SER A 93 5.26 -12.02 7.96
C SER A 93 5.41 -10.53 8.27
N GLN A 94 4.34 -9.76 8.04
CA GLN A 94 4.23 -8.35 8.45
C GLN A 94 5.36 -7.47 7.91
N GLN A 95 5.80 -7.67 6.67
CA GLN A 95 6.92 -6.95 6.08
C GLN A 95 6.78 -5.42 6.19
N GLU A 96 5.66 -4.84 5.77
CA GLU A 96 5.43 -3.39 5.82
C GLU A 96 5.44 -2.81 7.25
N PRO A 97 4.77 -3.41 8.26
CA PRO A 97 4.89 -2.99 9.65
C PRO A 97 6.32 -3.00 10.20
N ARG A 98 7.12 -4.01 9.87
CA ARG A 98 8.52 -4.08 10.30
C ARG A 98 9.36 -2.95 9.71
N ILE A 99 9.17 -2.66 8.43
CA ILE A 99 9.82 -1.54 7.74
C ILE A 99 9.39 -0.20 8.35
N LEU A 100 8.10 -0.05 8.68
CA LEU A 100 7.59 1.14 9.37
C LEU A 100 8.30 1.37 10.72
N VAL A 101 8.41 0.33 11.55
CA VAL A 101 9.11 0.39 12.84
C VAL A 101 10.58 0.72 12.65
N HIS A 102 11.24 0.12 11.67
CA HIS A 102 12.63 0.41 11.32
C HIS A 102 12.85 1.89 10.98
N TYR A 103 12.03 2.45 10.09
CA TYR A 103 12.13 3.88 9.76
C TYR A 103 11.82 4.79 10.95
N ALA A 104 10.83 4.42 11.78
CA ALA A 104 10.50 5.19 12.98
C ALA A 104 11.67 5.22 13.97
N HIS A 105 12.36 4.09 14.14
CA HIS A 105 13.52 3.97 15.01
C HIS A 105 14.70 4.84 14.51
N ILE A 106 15.05 4.73 13.22
CA ILE A 106 16.13 5.55 12.64
C ILE A 106 15.80 7.03 12.71
N TYR A 107 14.56 7.42 12.39
CA TYR A 107 14.13 8.81 12.44
C TYR A 107 14.17 9.39 13.86
N GLY A 108 13.74 8.60 14.85
CA GLY A 108 13.80 8.99 16.26
C GLY A 108 15.24 9.19 16.73
N LYS A 109 16.14 8.26 16.40
CA LYS A 109 17.58 8.37 16.71
C LYS A 109 18.21 9.61 16.09
N SER A 110 17.94 9.90 14.82
CA SER A 110 18.56 11.02 14.10
C SER A 110 18.15 12.39 14.65
N ARG A 111 17.09 12.47 15.45
CA ARG A 111 16.58 13.71 16.02
C ARG A 111 16.63 13.78 17.54
N ASN A 112 17.33 12.85 18.20
CA ASN A 112 17.34 12.72 19.67
C ASN A 112 15.92 12.69 20.28
N ASN A 113 14.96 12.17 19.54
CA ASN A 113 13.55 12.07 19.90
C ASN A 113 13.09 10.62 19.78
N ALA A 114 13.73 9.74 20.54
CA ALA A 114 13.34 8.34 20.60
C ALA A 114 12.03 8.22 21.38
N LEU A 115 10.96 7.85 20.69
CA LEU A 115 9.68 7.58 21.34
C LEU A 115 9.73 6.23 22.07
N PRO A 116 9.37 6.15 23.35
CA PRO A 116 9.36 4.90 24.11
C PRO A 116 8.59 3.77 23.41
N ALA A 117 7.45 4.09 22.82
CA ALA A 117 6.65 3.14 22.06
C ALA A 117 7.42 2.46 20.90
N ILE A 118 8.37 3.16 20.26
CA ILE A 118 9.18 2.57 19.20
C ILE A 118 10.21 1.58 19.78
N ALA A 119 10.78 1.90 20.94
CA ALA A 119 11.69 1.00 21.65
C ALA A 119 10.99 -0.32 21.99
N GLU A 120 9.75 -0.26 22.48
CA GLU A 120 8.93 -1.46 22.76
C GLU A 120 8.69 -2.32 21.52
N PHE A 121 8.42 -1.70 20.35
CA PHE A 121 8.27 -2.44 19.10
C PHE A 121 9.57 -3.09 18.64
N VAL A 122 10.71 -2.39 18.74
CA VAL A 122 12.02 -2.90 18.36
C VAL A 122 12.40 -4.08 19.28
N GLU A 123 12.22 -3.92 20.59
CA GLU A 123 12.46 -4.97 21.57
C GLU A 123 11.53 -6.17 21.34
N GLY A 124 10.23 -5.92 21.14
CA GLY A 124 9.25 -6.96 20.85
C GLY A 124 9.62 -7.80 19.64
N TYR A 125 10.01 -7.18 18.53
CA TYR A 125 10.45 -7.92 17.33
C TYR A 125 11.80 -8.61 17.50
N THR A 126 12.68 -8.12 18.37
CA THR A 126 13.95 -8.76 18.69
C THR A 126 13.74 -10.01 19.51
N ASN A 127 12.85 -9.95 20.51
CA ASN A 127 12.59 -11.05 21.44
C ASN A 127 11.62 -12.11 20.85
N ASP A 128 10.66 -11.67 20.04
CA ASP A 128 9.70 -12.54 19.34
C ASP A 128 9.54 -12.15 17.88
N PRO A 129 10.23 -12.81 16.95
CA PRO A 129 10.07 -12.59 15.51
C PRO A 129 8.66 -12.83 14.97
N LYS A 130 7.80 -13.51 15.72
CA LYS A 130 6.39 -13.77 15.38
C LYS A 130 5.43 -12.76 15.99
N MET A 131 5.93 -11.78 16.75
CA MET A 131 5.12 -10.72 17.35
C MET A 131 4.18 -10.08 16.34
N ASP A 132 2.90 -9.95 16.68
CA ASP A 132 1.91 -9.31 15.82
C ASP A 132 1.81 -7.81 16.09
N PHE A 133 2.21 -7.00 15.12
CA PHE A 133 2.19 -5.54 15.17
C PHE A 133 0.79 -4.98 15.52
N HIS A 134 -0.25 -5.54 14.90
CA HIS A 134 -1.61 -5.04 15.12
C HIS A 134 -2.12 -5.36 16.53
N THR A 135 -1.72 -6.49 17.08
CA THR A 135 -2.03 -6.85 18.46
C THR A 135 -1.32 -5.93 19.45
N MET A 136 -0.07 -5.57 19.19
CA MET A 136 0.68 -4.66 20.03
C MET A 136 0.06 -3.25 20.01
N VAL A 137 -0.26 -2.73 18.82
CA VAL A 137 -0.98 -1.44 18.70
C VAL A 137 -2.34 -1.50 19.38
N ALA A 138 -3.07 -2.60 19.27
CA ALA A 138 -4.37 -2.79 19.90
C ALA A 138 -4.26 -2.66 21.43
N LYS A 139 -3.27 -3.31 22.04
CA LYS A 139 -2.97 -3.20 23.47
C LYS A 139 -2.62 -1.78 23.89
N MET A 140 -1.72 -1.12 23.15
CA MET A 140 -1.29 0.25 23.46
C MET A 140 -2.41 1.28 23.34
N ALA A 141 -3.31 1.11 22.38
CA ALA A 141 -4.43 2.01 22.13
C ALA A 141 -5.72 1.62 22.86
N ASN A 142 -5.74 0.48 23.53
CA ASN A 142 -6.92 -0.13 24.17
C ASN A 142 -8.11 -0.26 23.20
N ILE A 143 -7.85 -0.88 22.05
CA ILE A 143 -8.83 -1.19 21.00
C ILE A 143 -8.71 -2.65 20.57
N ASP A 144 -9.69 -3.15 19.81
CA ASP A 144 -9.57 -4.52 19.28
C ASP A 144 -8.57 -4.61 18.12
N ARG A 145 -8.03 -5.82 17.89
CA ARG A 145 -7.00 -6.07 16.85
C ARG A 145 -7.49 -5.74 15.42
N LYS A 146 -8.79 -5.95 15.13
CA LYS A 146 -9.36 -5.66 13.81
C LYS A 146 -9.43 -4.15 13.55
N GLN A 147 -9.81 -3.38 14.56
CA GLN A 147 -9.76 -1.93 14.54
C GLN A 147 -8.31 -1.45 14.36
N ALA A 148 -7.38 -1.94 15.19
CA ALA A 148 -5.96 -1.60 15.06
C ALA A 148 -5.41 -1.89 13.67
N LYS A 149 -5.75 -3.03 13.07
CA LYS A 149 -5.36 -3.37 11.71
C LYS A 149 -5.92 -2.38 10.68
N THR A 150 -7.18 -2.04 10.77
CA THR A 150 -7.83 -1.08 9.85
C THR A 150 -7.18 0.30 9.95
N ILE A 151 -6.91 0.76 11.17
CA ILE A 151 -6.26 2.04 11.44
C ILE A 151 -4.83 2.05 10.90
N ASN A 152 -4.04 1.03 11.24
CA ASN A 152 -2.64 0.95 10.83
C ASN A 152 -2.50 0.91 9.30
N LEU A 153 -3.31 0.11 8.63
CA LEU A 153 -3.35 0.08 7.17
C LEU A 153 -3.80 1.44 6.61
N GLY A 154 -4.88 2.01 7.15
CA GLY A 154 -5.37 3.32 6.73
C GLY A 154 -4.28 4.39 6.84
N MET A 155 -3.53 4.42 7.94
CA MET A 155 -2.42 5.36 8.16
C MET A 155 -1.27 5.14 7.17
N MET A 156 -0.84 3.92 6.98
CA MET A 156 0.21 3.58 6.01
C MET A 156 -0.20 3.95 4.58
N TYR A 157 -1.50 3.85 4.25
CA TYR A 157 -2.05 4.21 2.94
C TYR A 157 -2.48 5.68 2.79
N GLY A 158 -2.14 6.54 3.76
CA GLY A 158 -2.38 7.98 3.67
C GLY A 158 -3.80 8.42 4.01
N MET A 159 -4.51 7.66 4.85
CA MET A 159 -5.79 8.10 5.42
C MET A 159 -5.59 9.45 6.12
N GLY A 160 -6.45 10.44 5.79
CA GLY A 160 -6.31 11.81 6.28
C GLY A 160 -6.25 11.90 7.81
N VAL A 161 -5.35 12.75 8.30
CA VAL A 161 -5.05 12.96 9.73
C VAL A 161 -6.31 13.31 10.54
N ASN A 162 -7.29 13.97 9.94
CA ASN A 162 -8.53 14.38 10.62
C ASN A 162 -9.43 13.20 11.02
N LYS A 163 -9.37 12.06 10.31
CA LYS A 163 -10.02 10.81 10.73
C LYS A 163 -9.27 10.02 11.78
N LEU A 164 -8.02 10.40 12.04
CA LEU A 164 -7.08 9.72 12.92
C LEU A 164 -6.75 10.52 14.19
N SER A 165 -7.21 11.78 14.30
CA SER A 165 -6.92 12.67 15.42
C SER A 165 -7.41 12.13 16.77
N GLU A 166 -8.35 11.20 16.74
CA GLU A 166 -8.89 10.54 17.94
C GLU A 166 -8.11 9.27 18.34
N GLN A 167 -7.12 8.85 17.53
CA GLN A 167 -6.49 7.54 17.71
C GLN A 167 -4.98 7.64 17.95
N LYS A 168 -4.56 7.03 19.05
CA LYS A 168 -3.28 7.15 19.74
C LYS A 168 -2.10 6.40 19.05
N VAL A 169 -1.72 6.77 17.81
CA VAL A 169 -0.47 6.25 17.22
C VAL A 169 0.42 7.42 16.74
N PRO A 170 1.04 8.16 17.67
CA PRO A 170 1.72 9.42 17.38
C PRO A 170 2.93 9.29 16.46
N PHE A 171 3.64 8.16 16.48
CA PHE A 171 4.85 7.97 15.68
C PHE A 171 4.59 7.89 14.16
N VAL A 172 3.44 7.33 13.73
CA VAL A 172 3.09 7.30 12.30
C VAL A 172 2.80 8.69 11.77
N LYS A 173 2.10 9.51 12.57
CA LYS A 173 1.86 10.92 12.25
C LYS A 173 3.17 11.70 12.13
N MET A 174 4.10 11.48 13.04
CA MET A 174 5.43 12.09 13.03
C MET A 174 6.21 11.72 11.76
N LEU A 175 6.22 10.44 11.38
CA LEU A 175 6.86 9.98 10.15
C LEU A 175 6.20 10.56 8.89
N MET A 176 4.87 10.53 8.82
CA MET A 176 4.14 11.11 7.68
C MET A 176 4.47 12.59 7.51
N SER A 177 4.42 13.36 8.58
CA SER A 177 4.75 14.78 8.56
C SER A 177 6.23 15.00 8.20
N GLY A 178 7.13 14.22 8.78
CA GLY A 178 8.57 14.32 8.51
C GLY A 178 8.91 14.07 7.03
N VAL A 179 8.36 13.00 6.44
CA VAL A 179 8.61 12.69 5.02
C VAL A 179 7.95 13.71 4.10
N THR A 180 6.72 14.16 4.41
CA THR A 180 5.99 15.15 3.61
C THR A 180 6.68 16.51 3.65
N ASN A 181 7.10 16.97 4.83
CA ASN A 181 7.78 18.25 4.99
C ASN A 181 9.10 18.27 4.23
N ARG A 182 9.90 17.19 4.34
CA ARG A 182 11.16 17.07 3.61
C ARG A 182 11.00 17.13 2.09
N LEU A 183 9.91 16.58 1.55
CA LEU A 183 9.60 16.67 0.12
C LEU A 183 9.22 18.08 -0.34
N ASN A 184 8.66 18.90 0.56
CA ASN A 184 8.19 20.25 0.27
C ASN A 184 9.20 21.35 0.69
N GLU A 185 10.37 20.98 1.24
CA GLU A 185 11.47 21.92 1.48
C GLU A 185 11.93 22.57 0.17
N LYS A 186 12.34 23.83 0.23
CA LYS A 186 12.69 24.66 -0.95
C LYS A 186 13.76 23.99 -1.83
N ASP A 187 14.76 23.38 -1.20
CA ASP A 187 15.90 22.75 -1.89
C ASP A 187 15.72 21.21 -2.03
N SER A 188 14.50 20.73 -1.85
CA SER A 188 14.21 19.30 -1.95
C SER A 188 14.32 18.79 -3.38
N SER A 189 15.00 17.65 -3.55
CA SER A 189 15.02 16.94 -4.84
C SER A 189 13.66 16.40 -5.28
N GLY A 190 12.59 16.58 -4.46
CA GLY A 190 11.26 16.05 -4.72
C GLY A 190 11.19 14.53 -4.75
N SER A 191 12.11 13.87 -4.07
CA SER A 191 12.17 12.40 -4.07
C SER A 191 12.53 11.84 -2.70
N ILE A 192 12.09 10.61 -2.48
CA ILE A 192 12.49 9.76 -1.35
C ILE A 192 13.20 8.52 -1.88
N ARG A 193 13.99 7.89 -1.03
CA ARG A 193 14.69 6.65 -1.37
C ARG A 193 14.29 5.52 -0.43
N SER A 194 14.08 4.33 -1.00
CA SER A 194 13.88 3.09 -0.27
C SER A 194 15.16 2.64 0.45
N ILE A 195 15.11 1.55 1.20
CA ILE A 195 16.25 0.98 1.92
C ILE A 195 17.43 0.70 0.98
N LEU A 196 17.19 0.13 -0.20
CA LEU A 196 18.24 -0.16 -1.19
C LEU A 196 18.46 1.00 -2.19
N GLY A 197 17.92 2.20 -1.92
CA GLY A 197 18.20 3.40 -2.68
C GLY A 197 17.29 3.66 -3.88
N ARG A 198 16.25 2.87 -4.12
CA ARG A 198 15.24 3.09 -5.16
C ARG A 198 14.61 4.47 -5.01
N LYS A 199 14.64 5.27 -6.06
CA LYS A 199 14.17 6.65 -6.05
C LYS A 199 12.68 6.73 -6.41
N CYS A 200 11.86 7.21 -5.49
CA CYS A 200 10.45 7.53 -5.70
C CYS A 200 10.29 9.04 -5.86
N ARG A 201 9.83 9.49 -7.02
CA ARG A 201 9.73 10.92 -7.37
C ARG A 201 8.32 11.46 -7.16
N PHE A 202 8.25 12.77 -6.88
CA PHE A 202 7.02 13.56 -6.75
C PHE A 202 7.18 14.83 -7.62
N ASP A 203 7.09 14.64 -8.92
CA ASP A 203 7.42 15.65 -9.93
C ASP A 203 6.21 16.49 -10.37
N LEU A 204 5.00 16.14 -9.88
CA LEU A 204 3.78 16.87 -10.16
C LEU A 204 3.49 17.92 -9.08
N TRP A 205 2.83 19.01 -9.49
CA TRP A 205 2.54 20.16 -8.66
C TRP A 205 1.05 20.53 -8.72
N GLU A 206 0.55 21.13 -7.63
CA GLU A 206 -0.82 21.59 -7.48
C GLU A 206 -0.86 22.88 -6.66
N PRO A 207 -1.88 23.74 -6.81
CA PRO A 207 -2.09 24.90 -5.94
C PRO A 207 -2.26 24.49 -4.47
N THR A 208 -1.85 25.38 -3.57
CA THR A 208 -2.05 25.17 -2.11
C THR A 208 -3.47 25.45 -1.65
N THR A 209 -4.32 26.00 -2.53
CA THR A 209 -5.73 26.30 -2.24
C THR A 209 -6.57 25.04 -2.03
N PHE A 210 -7.62 25.16 -1.22
CA PHE A 210 -8.53 24.08 -0.93
C PHE A 210 -9.52 23.88 -2.09
N ALA A 211 -9.09 23.18 -3.12
CA ALA A 211 -9.93 22.72 -4.22
C ALA A 211 -9.33 21.46 -4.86
N MET A 212 -10.14 20.74 -5.63
CA MET A 212 -9.61 19.62 -6.42
C MET A 212 -8.93 20.18 -7.68
N HIS A 213 -7.62 20.08 -7.71
CA HIS A 213 -6.80 20.48 -8.86
C HIS A 213 -6.19 19.27 -9.56
N LYS A 214 -6.03 19.38 -10.87
CA LYS A 214 -5.23 18.43 -11.63
C LYS A 214 -3.75 18.67 -11.30
N ALA A 215 -3.06 17.61 -10.89
CA ALA A 215 -1.62 17.70 -10.67
C ALA A 215 -0.87 17.69 -12.00
N LEU A 216 -0.01 18.66 -12.21
CA LEU A 216 0.70 18.94 -13.46
C LEU A 216 2.22 19.00 -13.25
N PRO A 217 3.05 18.79 -14.28
CA PRO A 217 4.46 19.20 -14.27
C PRO A 217 4.60 20.67 -13.88
N TYR A 218 5.72 21.05 -13.25
CA TYR A 218 5.91 22.39 -12.67
C TYR A 218 5.60 23.54 -13.64
N LEU A 219 6.19 23.49 -14.83
CA LEU A 219 6.01 24.55 -15.84
C LEU A 219 4.55 24.65 -16.31
N ASP A 220 3.87 23.52 -16.46
CA ASP A 220 2.46 23.49 -16.86
C ASP A 220 1.57 24.01 -15.73
N ALA A 221 1.88 23.68 -14.48
CA ALA A 221 1.16 24.19 -13.31
C ALA A 221 1.31 25.72 -13.16
N VAL A 222 2.51 26.26 -13.39
CA VAL A 222 2.73 27.72 -13.41
C VAL A 222 1.94 28.38 -14.53
N LYS A 223 1.96 27.79 -15.73
CA LYS A 223 1.22 28.31 -16.88
C LYS A 223 -0.30 28.31 -16.68
N GLU A 224 -0.84 27.26 -16.05
CA GLU A 224 -2.30 27.11 -15.83
C GLU A 224 -2.80 27.98 -14.68
N HIS A 225 -2.01 28.10 -13.59
CA HIS A 225 -2.47 28.76 -12.36
C HIS A 225 -1.87 30.15 -12.11
N GLY A 226 -0.92 30.59 -12.96
CA GLY A 226 -0.19 31.84 -12.82
C GLY A 226 1.01 31.73 -11.88
N ASP A 227 2.03 32.57 -12.15
CA ASP A 227 3.31 32.60 -11.45
C ASP A 227 3.22 33.10 -10.00
N THR A 228 2.17 33.85 -9.66
CA THR A 228 1.88 34.34 -8.31
C THR A 228 1.19 33.29 -7.43
N THR A 229 0.67 32.21 -8.02
CA THR A 229 -0.02 31.15 -7.27
C THR A 229 0.99 30.29 -6.52
N ARG A 230 0.80 30.16 -5.20
CA ARG A 230 1.64 29.27 -4.39
C ARG A 230 1.37 27.82 -4.74
N LEU A 231 2.35 27.17 -5.33
CA LEU A 231 2.33 25.75 -5.69
C LEU A 231 3.02 24.89 -4.63
N ARG A 232 2.55 23.65 -4.49
CA ARG A 232 3.17 22.58 -3.69
C ARG A 232 3.29 21.31 -4.52
N ARG A 233 4.17 20.40 -4.12
CA ARG A 233 4.24 19.07 -4.75
C ARG A 233 2.97 18.28 -4.48
N ALA A 234 2.40 17.73 -5.53
CA ALA A 234 1.19 16.90 -5.47
C ALA A 234 1.49 15.51 -4.88
N TYR A 235 0.47 14.90 -4.28
CA TYR A 235 0.48 13.53 -3.76
C TYR A 235 1.50 13.24 -2.66
N THR A 236 2.11 14.25 -2.03
CA THR A 236 3.13 14.04 -0.98
C THR A 236 2.58 13.31 0.24
N TYR A 237 1.28 13.33 0.47
CA TYR A 237 0.63 12.53 1.51
C TYR A 237 0.80 11.00 1.29
N LYS A 238 1.12 10.56 0.07
CA LYS A 238 1.43 9.15 -0.26
C LYS A 238 2.91 8.79 -0.01
N ALA A 239 3.73 9.74 0.44
CA ALA A 239 5.18 9.55 0.50
C ALA A 239 5.59 8.42 1.45
N LEU A 240 5.02 8.38 2.66
CA LEU A 240 5.30 7.30 3.61
C LEU A 240 4.91 5.93 3.05
N ASN A 241 3.74 5.83 2.43
CA ASN A 241 3.30 4.60 1.79
C ASN A 241 4.25 4.14 0.69
N ARG A 242 4.66 5.06 -0.21
CA ARG A 242 5.64 4.76 -1.26
C ARG A 242 6.99 4.32 -0.70
N LEU A 243 7.45 4.97 0.37
CA LEU A 243 8.69 4.62 1.04
C LEU A 243 8.66 3.18 1.57
N ILE A 244 7.60 2.84 2.31
CA ILE A 244 7.42 1.51 2.91
C ILE A 244 7.28 0.45 1.81
N GLN A 245 6.40 0.68 0.83
CA GLN A 245 6.17 -0.29 -0.24
C GLN A 245 7.39 -0.49 -1.15
N ALA A 246 8.12 0.57 -1.45
CA ALA A 246 9.35 0.47 -2.24
C ALA A 246 10.43 -0.31 -1.48
N SER A 247 10.58 -0.07 -0.18
CA SER A 247 11.52 -0.81 0.66
C SER A 247 11.11 -2.28 0.89
N ALA A 248 9.80 -2.57 0.80
CA ALA A 248 9.30 -3.94 0.84
C ALA A 248 9.47 -4.67 -0.52
N ALA A 249 9.61 -3.92 -1.61
CA ALA A 249 9.85 -4.46 -2.96
C ALA A 249 11.36 -4.66 -3.26
N ASP A 250 12.21 -3.94 -2.53
CA ASP A 250 13.66 -4.11 -2.57
C ASP A 250 14.10 -5.43 -1.94
#